data_88bbbc01ee629a2c96670a812084ca98
#
_entry.id   88bbbc01ee629a2c96670a812084ca98
#
_cell.length_a   1.000
_cell.length_b   1.000
_cell.length_c   1.000
_cell.angle_alpha   90.00
_cell.angle_beta   90.00
_cell.angle_gamma   90.00
#
_symmetry.space_group_name_H-M   'P 1'
#
loop_
_entity.id
_entity.type
_entity.pdbx_description
1 polymer ?
#
loop_
_entity_poly.entity_id
_entity_poly.type
_entity_poly.pdbx_seq_one_letter_code
_entity_poly.pdbx_strand_id
1 'polypeptide(L)'
;LTVKKHLRAQEVAAQNHLPCIYLVDSGGANLPNQDEVFPDRDHFGRIFYNQANMSAQGISQVAVVMGSCTAGGAYVPAMSDETIIVKNQGTIFLGGPPLVKAATGEVVTAEDLGGGDVHTRLSGVADHLAQNDLHAIALARQAVAHLNQKKAPALAQYAPAAPKFDSKELYGVIPTDTRKPFDVREIIARVVDGSEFHEFKPRFGSTLVCGFAHIEGMPVGIIANNGILFSESALKGAHFIELCCQRKTPLVFLQNITGFMVGRKYENEGIARNGAKMVTAVACAQVPKFTIIIGGSFGAGNYGMCGRAYSPRFLWMWPNARISVMGGEQAASVLATVKRDGIEGKGGQWSMEEEEAFKAPIKQQYEDQGHPYYATARLWDDGIIDPADTRRVLALGLSASLNSPIPETKFGLFRM
;
A
#
# COMPACT_ATOMS: atom_id res chain seq x y z
N LEU A 1 -1.19 15.37 3.35
CA LEU A 1 -1.50 14.23 2.47
C LEU A 1 -0.64 14.21 1.21
N THR A 2 -0.36 15.32 0.55
CA THR A 2 0.48 15.38 -0.67
C THR A 2 1.86 14.74 -0.44
N VAL A 3 2.56 15.12 0.61
CA VAL A 3 3.86 14.54 0.96
C VAL A 3 3.75 13.04 1.26
N LYS A 4 2.74 12.61 2.03
CA LYS A 4 2.50 11.20 2.32
C LYS A 4 2.30 10.38 1.04
N LYS A 5 1.59 10.93 0.06
CA LYS A 5 1.39 10.33 -1.26
C LYS A 5 2.70 10.21 -2.05
N HIS A 6 3.50 11.27 -2.04
CA HIS A 6 4.81 11.30 -2.68
C HIS A 6 5.74 10.24 -2.08
N LEU A 7 5.87 10.20 -0.76
CA LEU A 7 6.68 9.21 -0.07
C LEU A 7 6.22 7.77 -0.37
N ARG A 8 4.89 7.53 -0.44
CA ARG A 8 4.39 6.22 -0.84
C ARG A 8 4.75 5.86 -2.28
N ALA A 9 4.68 6.81 -3.22
CA ALA A 9 5.09 6.56 -4.60
C ALA A 9 6.58 6.22 -4.70
N GLN A 10 7.43 6.94 -3.96
CA GLN A 10 8.86 6.63 -3.87
C GLN A 10 9.10 5.26 -3.23
N GLU A 11 8.37 4.89 -2.19
CA GLU A 11 8.47 3.56 -1.58
C GLU A 11 8.12 2.45 -2.58
N VAL A 12 7.03 2.61 -3.34
CA VAL A 12 6.64 1.67 -4.41
C VAL A 12 7.75 1.57 -5.46
N ALA A 13 8.30 2.70 -5.90
CA ALA A 13 9.39 2.71 -6.87
C ALA A 13 10.65 2.02 -6.32
N ALA A 14 11.07 2.34 -5.10
CA ALA A 14 12.23 1.73 -4.46
C ALA A 14 12.09 0.22 -4.30
N GLN A 15 10.96 -0.25 -3.78
CA GLN A 15 10.70 -1.67 -3.54
C GLN A 15 10.65 -2.50 -4.83
N ASN A 16 10.23 -1.90 -5.94
CA ASN A 16 10.03 -2.59 -7.22
C ASN A 16 11.06 -2.17 -8.28
N HIS A 17 12.11 -1.41 -7.93
CA HIS A 17 13.12 -0.88 -8.85
C HIS A 17 12.48 -0.22 -10.10
N LEU A 18 11.49 0.64 -9.87
CA LEU A 18 10.82 1.41 -10.92
C LEU A 18 11.40 2.83 -11.00
N PRO A 19 11.60 3.40 -12.19
CA PRO A 19 12.02 4.79 -12.31
C PRO A 19 10.95 5.73 -11.74
N CYS A 20 11.41 6.82 -11.11
CA CYS A 20 10.53 7.90 -10.68
C CYS A 20 10.48 9.00 -11.73
N ILE A 21 9.27 9.40 -12.12
CA ILE A 21 9.04 10.55 -12.98
C ILE A 21 8.27 11.59 -12.16
N TYR A 22 8.90 12.74 -11.93
CA TYR A 22 8.33 13.84 -11.16
C TYR A 22 7.76 14.88 -12.14
N LEU A 23 6.46 15.02 -12.22
CA LEU A 23 5.81 16.13 -12.91
C LEU A 23 5.70 17.29 -11.93
N VAL A 24 6.62 18.27 -12.02
CA VAL A 24 6.85 19.22 -10.95
C VAL A 24 6.15 20.56 -11.22
N ASP A 25 5.30 20.94 -10.27
CA ASP A 25 4.74 22.26 -10.08
C ASP A 25 4.55 22.48 -8.57
N SER A 26 5.45 23.24 -7.95
CA SER A 26 5.51 23.37 -6.49
C SER A 26 5.98 24.76 -6.06
N GLY A 27 5.13 25.47 -5.36
CA GLY A 27 5.49 26.75 -4.70
C GLY A 27 6.33 26.60 -3.41
N GLY A 28 6.72 25.39 -3.04
CA GLY A 28 7.44 25.10 -1.81
C GLY A 28 6.52 24.72 -0.64
N ALA A 29 7.01 24.87 0.59
CA ALA A 29 6.28 24.52 1.81
C ALA A 29 5.15 25.51 2.14
N ASN A 30 4.06 25.02 2.71
CA ASN A 30 2.99 25.86 3.24
C ASN A 30 3.47 26.55 4.54
N LEU A 31 3.83 27.81 4.46
CA LEU A 31 4.40 28.57 5.57
C LEU A 31 3.53 28.63 6.82
N PRO A 32 2.18 28.79 6.74
CA PRO A 32 1.34 28.76 7.92
C PRO A 32 1.38 27.47 8.73
N ASN A 33 1.72 26.34 8.09
CA ASN A 33 1.81 25.01 8.71
C ASN A 33 3.23 24.45 8.65
N GLN A 34 4.25 25.31 8.76
CA GLN A 34 5.64 24.92 8.57
C GLN A 34 6.14 23.90 9.61
N ASP A 35 5.60 23.94 10.81
CA ASP A 35 5.90 23.05 11.93
C ASP A 35 5.48 21.59 11.65
N GLU A 36 4.38 21.40 10.92
CA GLU A 36 3.91 20.07 10.48
C GLU A 36 4.64 19.56 9.23
N VAL A 37 5.33 20.45 8.48
CA VAL A 37 5.88 20.12 7.15
C VAL A 37 7.39 19.94 7.20
N PHE A 38 8.12 20.87 7.86
CA PHE A 38 9.56 20.97 7.72
C PHE A 38 10.36 20.08 8.69
N PRO A 39 10.09 20.08 10.03
CA PRO A 39 10.94 19.40 10.99
C PRO A 39 10.77 17.89 11.04
N ASP A 40 9.64 17.36 10.58
CA ASP A 40 9.31 15.94 10.70
C ASP A 40 10.24 15.08 9.82
N ARG A 41 10.75 14.00 10.42
CA ARG A 41 11.61 13.01 9.76
C ARG A 41 10.96 12.40 8.51
N ASP A 42 9.69 12.05 8.57
CA ASP A 42 8.98 11.33 7.51
C ASP A 42 8.01 12.26 6.75
N HIS A 43 8.49 13.47 6.46
CA HIS A 43 7.74 14.49 5.75
C HIS A 43 8.53 15.08 4.56
N PHE A 44 8.49 16.39 4.34
CA PHE A 44 8.96 17.04 3.12
C PHE A 44 10.46 16.77 2.83
N GLY A 45 11.34 16.87 3.84
CA GLY A 45 12.77 16.60 3.68
C GLY A 45 13.08 15.15 3.29
N ARG A 46 12.22 14.21 3.66
CA ARG A 46 12.38 12.78 3.33
C ARG A 46 12.28 12.51 1.83
N ILE A 47 11.55 13.34 1.09
CA ILE A 47 11.44 13.24 -0.37
C ILE A 47 12.84 13.29 -1.01
N PHE A 48 13.64 14.29 -0.64
CA PHE A 48 14.98 14.51 -1.19
C PHE A 48 15.98 13.45 -0.74
N TYR A 49 15.89 13.05 0.52
CA TYR A 49 16.70 11.95 1.04
C TYR A 49 16.44 10.66 0.25
N ASN A 50 15.18 10.32 0.01
CA ASN A 50 14.80 9.14 -0.76
C ASN A 50 15.28 9.25 -2.21
N GLN A 51 15.09 10.41 -2.86
CA GLN A 51 15.50 10.66 -4.23
C GLN A 51 17.00 10.39 -4.43
N ALA A 52 17.86 10.96 -3.57
CA ALA A 52 19.30 10.75 -3.64
C ALA A 52 19.69 9.27 -3.43
N ASN A 53 19.10 8.62 -2.43
CA ASN A 53 19.40 7.21 -2.13
C ASN A 53 18.89 6.26 -3.21
N MET A 54 17.76 6.56 -3.84
CA MET A 54 17.23 5.76 -4.95
C MET A 54 18.10 5.89 -6.19
N SER A 55 18.55 7.11 -6.54
CA SER A 55 19.52 7.32 -7.61
C SER A 55 20.82 6.54 -7.35
N ALA A 56 21.36 6.60 -6.12
CA ALA A 56 22.54 5.83 -5.72
C ALA A 56 22.36 4.30 -5.84
N GLN A 57 21.12 3.81 -5.80
CA GLN A 57 20.78 2.39 -6.01
C GLN A 57 20.48 2.05 -7.47
N GLY A 58 20.67 2.98 -8.40
CA GLY A 58 20.39 2.79 -9.83
C GLY A 58 18.90 2.85 -10.18
N ILE A 59 18.08 3.43 -9.31
CA ILE A 59 16.67 3.69 -9.59
C ILE A 59 16.55 5.10 -10.15
N SER A 60 16.34 5.21 -11.44
CA SER A 60 16.41 6.47 -12.18
C SER A 60 15.35 7.48 -11.72
N GLN A 61 15.80 8.74 -11.62
CA GLN A 61 15.00 9.89 -11.18
C GLN A 61 14.91 10.89 -12.34
N VAL A 62 13.73 11.10 -12.91
CA VAL A 62 13.50 12.01 -14.02
C VAL A 62 12.54 13.11 -13.59
N ALA A 63 12.94 14.37 -13.67
CA ALA A 63 12.06 15.50 -13.39
C ALA A 63 11.55 16.14 -14.68
N VAL A 64 10.30 16.56 -14.66
CA VAL A 64 9.64 17.32 -15.73
C VAL A 64 9.05 18.57 -15.09
N VAL A 65 9.68 19.70 -15.27
CA VAL A 65 9.29 20.97 -14.68
C VAL A 65 8.23 21.62 -15.56
N MET A 66 6.98 21.50 -15.14
CA MET A 66 5.80 21.96 -15.88
C MET A 66 5.16 23.19 -15.25
N GLY A 67 5.76 23.73 -14.20
CA GLY A 67 5.30 24.91 -13.49
C GLY A 67 6.41 25.47 -12.60
N SER A 68 6.04 26.11 -11.51
CA SER A 68 6.99 26.70 -10.58
C SER A 68 7.71 25.64 -9.75
N CYS A 69 9.02 25.80 -9.54
CA CYS A 69 9.80 25.02 -8.57
C CYS A 69 10.54 26.00 -7.67
N THR A 70 9.93 26.37 -6.55
CA THR A 70 10.43 27.42 -5.67
C THR A 70 10.92 26.84 -4.33
N ALA A 71 11.94 27.44 -3.77
CA ALA A 71 12.55 27.09 -2.48
C ALA A 71 12.95 25.61 -2.42
N GLY A 72 12.52 24.85 -1.40
CA GLY A 72 12.78 23.41 -1.30
C GLY A 72 12.30 22.61 -2.51
N GLY A 73 11.24 23.04 -3.20
CA GLY A 73 10.74 22.39 -4.42
C GLY A 73 11.76 22.37 -5.57
N ALA A 74 12.68 23.33 -5.61
CA ALA A 74 13.73 23.41 -6.62
C ALA A 74 14.74 22.23 -6.53
N TYR A 75 14.83 21.55 -5.40
CA TYR A 75 15.71 20.40 -5.25
C TYR A 75 15.20 19.16 -5.97
N VAL A 76 13.88 19.01 -6.20
CA VAL A 76 13.36 17.86 -6.96
C VAL A 76 14.00 17.79 -8.36
N PRO A 77 13.94 18.81 -9.22
CA PRO A 77 14.64 18.80 -10.51
C PRO A 77 16.15 18.82 -10.36
N ALA A 78 16.69 19.61 -9.42
CA ALA A 78 18.15 19.78 -9.29
C ALA A 78 18.89 18.51 -8.81
N MET A 79 18.18 17.57 -8.18
CA MET A 79 18.70 16.28 -7.72
C MET A 79 18.25 15.10 -8.57
N SER A 80 17.48 15.31 -9.62
CA SER A 80 17.12 14.27 -10.57
C SER A 80 18.30 13.90 -11.47
N ASP A 81 18.33 12.66 -11.94
CA ASP A 81 19.36 12.18 -12.86
C ASP A 81 19.24 12.85 -14.24
N GLU A 82 18.02 13.21 -14.62
CA GLU A 82 17.70 13.91 -15.87
C GLU A 82 16.51 14.86 -15.65
N THR A 83 16.63 16.10 -16.14
CA THR A 83 15.64 17.16 -15.93
C THR A 83 15.22 17.81 -17.25
N ILE A 84 13.90 17.83 -17.44
CA ILE A 84 13.21 18.46 -18.56
C ILE A 84 12.48 19.69 -18.03
N ILE A 85 12.55 20.83 -18.73
CA ILE A 85 11.85 22.05 -18.34
C ILE A 85 11.00 22.59 -19.50
N VAL A 86 9.77 23.03 -19.22
CA VAL A 86 8.87 23.61 -20.23
C VAL A 86 9.20 25.11 -20.39
N LYS A 87 9.46 25.51 -21.62
CA LYS A 87 9.79 26.89 -22.01
C LYS A 87 8.68 27.85 -21.62
N ASN A 88 9.02 29.01 -21.06
CA ASN A 88 8.11 30.08 -20.67
C ASN A 88 7.01 29.66 -19.67
N GLN A 89 7.16 28.52 -19.01
CA GLN A 89 6.19 27.97 -18.07
C GLN A 89 6.91 27.38 -16.83
N GLY A 90 7.89 26.52 -17.02
CA GLY A 90 8.70 25.97 -15.95
C GLY A 90 9.73 26.97 -15.42
N THR A 91 9.85 27.05 -14.10
CA THR A 91 10.88 27.86 -13.43
C THR A 91 11.48 27.10 -12.26
N ILE A 92 12.79 27.27 -12.05
CA ILE A 92 13.52 26.67 -10.92
C ILE A 92 14.34 27.77 -10.24
N PHE A 93 14.08 28.04 -8.97
CA PHE A 93 14.90 28.94 -8.17
C PHE A 93 14.72 28.72 -6.67
N LEU A 94 15.76 28.93 -5.89
CA LEU A 94 15.69 28.85 -4.42
C LEU A 94 14.99 30.08 -3.82
N GLY A 95 15.18 31.24 -4.42
CA GLY A 95 14.47 32.47 -4.06
C GLY A 95 13.81 33.09 -5.28
N GLY A 96 12.50 33.21 -5.28
CA GLY A 96 11.76 33.84 -6.39
C GLY A 96 11.97 35.34 -6.50
N PRO A 97 11.50 35.99 -7.59
CA PRO A 97 11.69 37.42 -7.83
C PRO A 97 11.37 38.36 -6.65
N PRO A 98 10.30 38.12 -5.87
CA PRO A 98 10.02 38.94 -4.68
C PRO A 98 11.09 38.85 -3.61
N LEU A 99 11.69 37.68 -3.39
CA LEU A 99 12.75 37.49 -2.41
C LEU A 99 14.08 38.12 -2.90
N VAL A 100 14.39 37.96 -4.18
CA VAL A 100 15.58 38.63 -4.80
C VAL A 100 15.47 40.13 -4.65
N LYS A 101 14.32 40.74 -4.99
CA LYS A 101 14.08 42.17 -4.82
C LYS A 101 14.25 42.62 -3.36
N ALA A 102 13.71 41.86 -2.41
CA ALA A 102 13.81 42.20 -1.00
C ALA A 102 15.24 42.09 -0.46
N ALA A 103 16.01 41.10 -0.94
CA ALA A 103 17.37 40.84 -0.46
C ALA A 103 18.44 41.68 -1.12
N THR A 104 18.33 41.97 -2.41
CA THR A 104 19.37 42.61 -3.22
C THR A 104 18.93 43.93 -3.87
N GLY A 105 17.66 44.25 -3.90
CA GLY A 105 17.07 45.36 -4.64
C GLY A 105 16.92 45.13 -6.15
N GLU A 106 17.36 43.98 -6.67
CA GLU A 106 17.31 43.64 -8.07
C GLU A 106 15.87 43.35 -8.50
N VAL A 107 15.46 43.86 -9.65
CA VAL A 107 14.17 43.59 -10.27
C VAL A 107 14.39 42.68 -11.46
N VAL A 108 13.94 41.44 -11.35
CA VAL A 108 14.12 40.39 -12.35
C VAL A 108 12.79 39.64 -12.59
N THR A 109 12.58 39.19 -13.84
CA THR A 109 11.43 38.32 -14.15
C THR A 109 11.71 36.88 -13.72
N ALA A 110 10.66 36.08 -13.56
CA ALA A 110 10.82 34.66 -13.21
C ALA A 110 11.57 33.89 -14.33
N GLU A 111 11.30 34.22 -15.60
CA GLU A 111 11.97 33.61 -16.75
C GLU A 111 13.46 33.96 -16.80
N ASP A 112 13.82 35.23 -16.57
CA ASP A 112 15.22 35.67 -16.55
C ASP A 112 16.00 35.14 -15.32
N LEU A 113 15.30 34.92 -14.21
CA LEU A 113 15.91 34.40 -12.98
C LEU A 113 16.17 32.91 -13.05
N GLY A 114 15.22 32.14 -13.53
CA GLY A 114 15.27 30.69 -13.49
C GLY A 114 14.31 29.99 -14.43
N GLY A 115 14.12 30.55 -15.64
CA GLY A 115 13.32 29.94 -16.69
C GLY A 115 14.06 28.88 -17.50
N GLY A 116 13.36 28.29 -18.46
CA GLY A 116 13.86 27.19 -19.26
C GLY A 116 15.14 27.48 -20.04
N ASP A 117 15.24 28.67 -20.67
CA ASP A 117 16.45 29.05 -21.42
C ASP A 117 17.68 29.22 -20.48
N VAL A 118 17.47 29.80 -19.30
CA VAL A 118 18.53 29.98 -18.30
C VAL A 118 19.06 28.62 -17.86
N HIS A 119 18.20 27.70 -17.51
CA HIS A 119 18.62 26.43 -16.94
C HIS A 119 19.14 25.40 -17.94
N THR A 120 18.70 25.48 -19.20
CA THR A 120 19.21 24.57 -20.25
C THR A 120 20.45 25.09 -20.94
N ARG A 121 20.73 26.41 -20.88
CA ARG A 121 21.84 27.00 -21.62
C ARG A 121 22.96 27.61 -20.71
N LEU A 122 22.59 28.19 -19.58
CA LEU A 122 23.54 28.92 -18.74
C LEU A 122 23.95 28.16 -17.50
N SER A 123 22.96 27.70 -16.69
CA SER A 123 23.26 27.07 -15.42
C SER A 123 23.46 25.55 -15.51
N GLY A 124 22.89 24.89 -16.52
CA GLY A 124 22.95 23.44 -16.68
C GLY A 124 22.14 22.66 -15.66
N VAL A 125 21.19 23.29 -14.97
CA VAL A 125 20.31 22.61 -14.01
C VAL A 125 19.26 21.74 -14.73
N ALA A 126 18.87 22.10 -15.95
CA ALA A 126 18.00 21.30 -16.78
C ALA A 126 18.73 20.85 -18.06
N ASP A 127 18.43 19.61 -18.49
CA ASP A 127 19.10 18.97 -19.63
C ASP A 127 18.33 19.19 -20.95
N HIS A 128 17.00 19.29 -20.88
CA HIS A 128 16.15 19.38 -22.06
C HIS A 128 15.14 20.51 -21.93
N LEU A 129 15.02 21.31 -23.03
CA LEU A 129 14.01 22.35 -23.17
C LEU A 129 12.82 21.85 -23.96
N ALA A 130 11.68 21.68 -23.32
CA ALA A 130 10.41 21.35 -23.95
C ALA A 130 9.66 22.60 -24.42
N GLN A 131 8.99 22.53 -25.54
CA GLN A 131 8.21 23.66 -26.09
C GLN A 131 6.85 23.84 -25.41
N ASN A 132 6.29 22.74 -24.88
CA ASN A 132 5.01 22.67 -24.17
C ASN A 132 4.92 21.34 -23.40
N ASP A 133 3.82 21.13 -22.65
CA ASP A 133 3.58 19.95 -21.83
C ASP A 133 3.62 18.64 -22.62
N LEU A 134 3.02 18.61 -23.82
CA LEU A 134 3.02 17.40 -24.66
C LEU A 134 4.43 17.02 -25.10
N HIS A 135 5.26 18.01 -25.48
CA HIS A 135 6.66 17.79 -25.82
C HIS A 135 7.45 17.33 -24.58
N ALA A 136 7.20 17.90 -23.40
CA ALA A 136 7.85 17.48 -22.16
C ALA A 136 7.54 16.03 -21.80
N ILE A 137 6.30 15.59 -21.93
CA ILE A 137 5.91 14.18 -21.75
C ILE A 137 6.56 13.28 -22.79
N ALA A 138 6.69 13.72 -24.04
CA ALA A 138 7.36 12.95 -25.08
C ALA A 138 8.86 12.75 -24.75
N LEU A 139 9.54 13.82 -24.29
CA LEU A 139 10.93 13.73 -23.85
C LEU A 139 11.09 12.81 -22.63
N ALA A 140 10.19 12.89 -21.64
CA ALA A 140 10.21 11.97 -20.49
C ALA A 140 10.05 10.51 -20.90
N ARG A 141 9.18 10.22 -21.87
CA ARG A 141 9.02 8.87 -22.43
C ARG A 141 10.29 8.40 -23.16
N GLN A 142 10.99 9.31 -23.84
CA GLN A 142 12.29 8.99 -24.48
C GLN A 142 13.37 8.70 -23.41
N ALA A 143 13.47 9.53 -22.37
CA ALA A 143 14.37 9.29 -21.24
C ALA A 143 14.16 7.89 -20.66
N VAL A 144 12.90 7.51 -20.36
CA VAL A 144 12.55 6.18 -19.86
C VAL A 144 12.92 5.07 -20.85
N ALA A 145 12.75 5.29 -22.16
CA ALA A 145 13.10 4.30 -23.17
C ALA A 145 14.61 4.00 -23.25
N HIS A 146 15.44 4.95 -22.82
CA HIS A 146 16.90 4.84 -22.83
C HIS A 146 17.50 4.27 -21.52
N LEU A 147 16.69 4.00 -20.48
CA LEU A 147 17.19 3.51 -19.20
C LEU A 147 17.87 2.14 -19.25
N ASN A 148 17.74 1.41 -20.36
CA ASN A 148 18.28 0.04 -20.53
C ASN A 148 17.87 -0.91 -19.38
N GLN A 149 16.72 -0.65 -18.76
CA GLN A 149 16.22 -1.45 -17.64
C GLN A 149 15.68 -2.78 -18.14
N LYS A 150 16.17 -3.87 -17.56
CA LYS A 150 15.72 -5.23 -17.88
C LYS A 150 15.15 -5.89 -16.62
N LYS A 151 14.05 -6.61 -16.78
CA LYS A 151 13.58 -7.50 -15.72
C LYS A 151 14.57 -8.65 -15.54
N ALA A 152 14.89 -8.95 -14.29
CA ALA A 152 15.68 -10.12 -13.92
C ALA A 152 14.75 -11.10 -13.16
N PRO A 153 13.86 -11.83 -13.85
CA PRO A 153 12.90 -12.69 -13.18
C PRO A 153 13.63 -13.81 -12.46
N ALA A 154 13.51 -13.84 -11.15
CA ALA A 154 13.97 -14.95 -10.30
C ALA A 154 12.97 -16.12 -10.28
N LEU A 155 11.90 -16.04 -11.08
CA LEU A 155 10.78 -16.98 -11.11
C LEU A 155 10.64 -17.64 -12.48
N ALA A 156 10.33 -18.92 -12.48
CA ALA A 156 9.86 -19.58 -13.70
C ALA A 156 8.52 -18.95 -14.12
N GLN A 157 8.41 -18.58 -15.41
CA GLN A 157 7.18 -18.07 -15.98
C GLN A 157 6.60 -19.11 -16.93
N TYR A 158 5.30 -19.28 -16.89
CA TYR A 158 4.53 -20.20 -17.70
C TYR A 158 3.63 -19.42 -18.66
N ALA A 159 3.09 -20.12 -19.66
CA ALA A 159 2.07 -19.52 -20.52
C ALA A 159 0.82 -19.19 -19.68
N PRO A 160 0.31 -17.95 -19.74
CA PRO A 160 -0.91 -17.60 -19.01
C PRO A 160 -2.10 -18.43 -19.49
N ALA A 161 -2.95 -18.82 -18.55
CA ALA A 161 -4.22 -19.50 -18.83
C ALA A 161 -5.39 -18.72 -18.22
N ALA A 162 -6.43 -18.48 -19.00
CA ALA A 162 -7.63 -17.83 -18.45
C ALA A 162 -8.28 -18.71 -17.37
N PRO A 163 -8.84 -18.11 -16.31
CA PRO A 163 -9.69 -18.85 -15.37
C PRO A 163 -10.87 -19.53 -16.11
N LYS A 164 -11.33 -20.66 -15.56
CA LYS A 164 -12.51 -21.39 -16.10
C LYS A 164 -13.83 -20.65 -15.78
N PHE A 165 -13.83 -19.78 -14.79
CA PHE A 165 -15.00 -19.03 -14.32
C PHE A 165 -14.83 -17.55 -14.65
N ASP A 166 -15.92 -16.88 -15.00
CA ASP A 166 -15.94 -15.45 -15.32
C ASP A 166 -15.66 -14.62 -14.07
N SER A 167 -14.74 -13.66 -14.17
CA SER A 167 -14.42 -12.75 -13.07
C SER A 167 -15.61 -11.90 -12.60
N LYS A 168 -16.60 -11.63 -13.46
CA LYS A 168 -17.81 -10.90 -13.09
C LYS A 168 -18.70 -11.65 -12.10
N GLU A 169 -18.57 -12.98 -12.02
CA GLU A 169 -19.28 -13.78 -11.01
C GLU A 169 -18.85 -13.41 -9.59
N LEU A 170 -17.66 -12.77 -9.41
CA LEU A 170 -17.20 -12.27 -8.11
C LEU A 170 -18.19 -11.31 -7.45
N TYR A 171 -19.00 -10.58 -8.22
CA TYR A 171 -20.05 -9.72 -7.68
C TYR A 171 -21.14 -10.49 -6.91
N GLY A 172 -21.32 -11.76 -7.23
CA GLY A 172 -22.30 -12.63 -6.57
C GLY A 172 -21.71 -13.61 -5.54
N VAL A 173 -20.39 -13.78 -5.52
CA VAL A 173 -19.72 -14.69 -4.57
C VAL A 173 -19.77 -14.16 -3.16
N ILE A 174 -19.58 -12.84 -2.97
CA ILE A 174 -19.59 -12.23 -1.65
C ILE A 174 -21.01 -11.79 -1.31
N PRO A 175 -21.57 -12.28 -0.17
CA PRO A 175 -22.87 -11.87 0.28
C PRO A 175 -22.90 -10.39 0.66
N THR A 176 -24.02 -9.71 0.42
CA THR A 176 -24.26 -8.35 0.90
C THR A 176 -24.32 -8.27 2.44
N ASP A 177 -24.76 -9.33 3.08
CA ASP A 177 -24.71 -9.49 4.54
C ASP A 177 -23.35 -10.09 4.94
N THR A 178 -22.48 -9.26 5.52
CA THR A 178 -21.11 -9.63 5.94
C THR A 178 -21.05 -10.75 6.99
N ARG A 179 -22.18 -11.09 7.63
CA ARG A 179 -22.30 -12.21 8.59
C ARG A 179 -22.46 -13.55 7.91
N LYS A 180 -22.83 -13.58 6.63
CA LYS A 180 -22.96 -14.83 5.88
C LYS A 180 -21.59 -15.29 5.40
N PRO A 181 -21.20 -16.54 5.74
CA PRO A 181 -19.94 -17.09 5.25
C PRO A 181 -20.01 -17.39 3.75
N PHE A 182 -18.87 -17.36 3.10
CA PHE A 182 -18.65 -17.86 1.75
C PHE A 182 -17.33 -18.62 1.71
N ASP A 183 -17.16 -19.53 0.76
CA ASP A 183 -15.89 -20.22 0.58
C ASP A 183 -14.94 -19.37 -0.28
N VAL A 184 -13.79 -19.01 0.27
CA VAL A 184 -12.81 -18.17 -0.42
C VAL A 184 -12.20 -18.85 -1.66
N ARG A 185 -12.32 -20.17 -1.77
CA ARG A 185 -11.89 -20.91 -2.98
C ARG A 185 -12.66 -20.50 -4.22
N GLU A 186 -13.90 -20.03 -4.06
CA GLU A 186 -14.69 -19.45 -5.15
C GLU A 186 -14.03 -18.19 -5.73
N ILE A 187 -13.42 -17.37 -4.88
CA ILE A 187 -12.65 -16.20 -5.34
C ILE A 187 -11.37 -16.66 -6.03
N ILE A 188 -10.63 -17.58 -5.41
CA ILE A 188 -9.38 -18.10 -5.95
C ILE A 188 -9.59 -18.66 -7.36
N ALA A 189 -10.65 -19.46 -7.55
CA ALA A 189 -10.96 -20.08 -8.84
C ALA A 189 -11.24 -19.08 -9.98
N ARG A 190 -11.64 -17.84 -9.66
CA ARG A 190 -11.90 -16.76 -10.63
C ARG A 190 -10.69 -15.83 -10.87
N VAL A 191 -9.61 -16.06 -10.14
CA VAL A 191 -8.41 -15.20 -10.20
C VAL A 191 -7.22 -15.94 -10.79
N VAL A 192 -7.05 -17.23 -10.47
CA VAL A 192 -5.85 -17.98 -10.83
C VAL A 192 -5.95 -18.64 -12.21
N ASP A 193 -4.80 -18.90 -12.83
CA ASP A 193 -4.66 -19.53 -14.12
C ASP A 193 -5.34 -20.88 -14.16
N GLY A 194 -6.19 -21.10 -15.18
CA GLY A 194 -6.93 -22.33 -15.38
C GLY A 194 -7.85 -22.72 -14.22
N SER A 195 -8.07 -21.84 -13.25
CA SER A 195 -8.73 -22.14 -11.95
C SER A 195 -8.02 -23.27 -11.19
N GLU A 196 -6.73 -23.46 -11.42
CA GLU A 196 -5.93 -24.51 -10.79
C GLU A 196 -5.28 -23.99 -9.50
N PHE A 197 -5.62 -24.68 -8.40
CA PHE A 197 -5.13 -24.32 -7.06
C PHE A 197 -4.68 -25.58 -6.32
N HIS A 198 -3.39 -25.64 -5.98
CA HIS A 198 -2.82 -26.71 -5.20
C HIS A 198 -2.85 -26.37 -3.71
N GLU A 199 -3.90 -26.79 -3.01
CA GLU A 199 -4.11 -26.46 -1.61
C GLU A 199 -3.13 -27.19 -0.68
N PHE A 200 -2.52 -26.42 0.21
CA PHE A 200 -1.61 -26.89 1.25
C PHE A 200 -2.35 -27.19 2.55
N LYS A 201 -2.21 -28.40 3.08
CA LYS A 201 -2.85 -28.85 4.32
C LYS A 201 -4.38 -28.58 4.36
N PRO A 202 -5.18 -29.06 3.39
CA PRO A 202 -6.60 -28.72 3.32
C PRO A 202 -7.41 -29.21 4.53
N ARG A 203 -6.91 -30.25 5.23
CA ARG A 203 -7.57 -30.85 6.40
C ARG A 203 -7.13 -30.27 7.75
N PHE A 204 -6.13 -29.40 7.78
CA PHE A 204 -5.60 -28.78 9.00
C PHE A 204 -5.76 -27.26 8.94
N GLY A 205 -6.29 -26.63 9.98
CA GLY A 205 -6.52 -25.21 10.04
C GLY A 205 -7.42 -24.72 8.89
N SER A 206 -8.57 -25.33 8.70
CA SER A 206 -9.46 -25.16 7.53
C SER A 206 -10.03 -23.74 7.37
N THR A 207 -9.97 -22.92 8.43
CA THR A 207 -10.39 -21.52 8.39
C THR A 207 -9.36 -20.58 7.75
N LEU A 208 -8.20 -21.12 7.38
CA LEU A 208 -7.20 -20.46 6.55
C LEU A 208 -6.87 -21.36 5.36
N VAL A 209 -7.13 -20.89 4.15
CA VAL A 209 -6.81 -21.58 2.91
C VAL A 209 -5.42 -21.12 2.45
N CYS A 210 -4.49 -22.05 2.27
CA CYS A 210 -3.16 -21.79 1.76
C CYS A 210 -2.88 -22.69 0.57
N GLY A 211 -2.22 -22.22 -0.47
CA GLY A 211 -1.87 -23.06 -1.61
C GLY A 211 -1.12 -22.34 -2.71
N PHE A 212 -0.61 -23.11 -3.66
CA PHE A 212 0.14 -22.63 -4.82
C PHE A 212 -0.75 -22.52 -6.05
N ALA A 213 -0.53 -21.47 -6.82
CA ALA A 213 -1.23 -21.21 -8.08
C ALA A 213 -0.33 -20.39 -9.02
N HIS A 214 -0.87 -20.04 -10.19
CA HIS A 214 -0.26 -19.07 -11.09
C HIS A 214 -1.25 -17.94 -11.38
N ILE A 215 -0.74 -16.72 -11.58
CA ILE A 215 -1.49 -15.57 -12.07
C ILE A 215 -0.73 -14.98 -13.25
N GLU A 216 -1.33 -14.98 -14.44
CA GLU A 216 -0.69 -14.59 -15.68
C GLU A 216 0.68 -15.28 -15.87
N GLY A 217 0.72 -16.60 -15.65
CA GLY A 217 1.91 -17.43 -15.74
C GLY A 217 2.93 -17.27 -14.62
N MET A 218 2.73 -16.37 -13.69
CA MET A 218 3.63 -16.11 -12.57
C MET A 218 3.23 -16.94 -11.34
N PRO A 219 4.17 -17.71 -10.72
CA PRO A 219 3.86 -18.52 -9.54
C PRO A 219 3.58 -17.63 -8.33
N VAL A 220 2.58 -18.02 -7.55
CA VAL A 220 2.19 -17.35 -6.31
C VAL A 220 1.81 -18.35 -5.22
N GLY A 221 2.08 -17.98 -3.97
CA GLY A 221 1.48 -18.61 -2.79
C GLY A 221 0.30 -17.77 -2.32
N ILE A 222 -0.87 -18.36 -2.23
CA ILE A 222 -2.09 -17.69 -1.79
C ILE A 222 -2.38 -18.05 -0.35
N ILE A 223 -2.69 -17.04 0.48
CA ILE A 223 -3.14 -17.18 1.86
C ILE A 223 -4.47 -16.43 1.96
N ALA A 224 -5.55 -17.13 2.25
CA ALA A 224 -6.89 -16.59 2.20
C ALA A 224 -7.70 -16.96 3.44
N ASN A 225 -8.40 -15.99 4.02
CA ASN A 225 -9.28 -16.27 5.16
C ASN A 225 -10.54 -17.00 4.70
N ASN A 226 -10.89 -18.05 5.43
CA ASN A 226 -12.13 -18.81 5.28
C ASN A 226 -12.87 -18.94 6.63
N GLY A 227 -12.71 -17.94 7.47
CA GLY A 227 -13.26 -17.85 8.82
C GLY A 227 -12.29 -17.23 9.83
N ILE A 228 -12.60 -17.44 11.11
CA ILE A 228 -11.82 -16.96 12.26
C ILE A 228 -10.46 -17.68 12.30
N LEU A 229 -9.40 -16.99 12.70
CA LEU A 229 -8.08 -17.61 12.89
C LEU A 229 -7.99 -18.34 14.24
N PHE A 230 -7.77 -19.66 14.16
CA PHE A 230 -7.42 -20.52 15.29
C PHE A 230 -5.89 -20.75 15.37
N SER A 231 -5.44 -21.38 16.44
CA SER A 231 -4.02 -21.74 16.61
C SER A 231 -3.47 -22.55 15.44
N GLU A 232 -4.20 -23.57 15.01
CA GLU A 232 -3.82 -24.43 13.88
C GLU A 232 -3.81 -23.68 12.54
N SER A 233 -4.72 -22.73 12.35
CA SER A 233 -4.72 -21.85 11.17
C SER A 233 -3.49 -20.95 11.13
N ALA A 234 -3.11 -20.37 12.27
CA ALA A 234 -1.91 -19.55 12.40
C ALA A 234 -0.62 -20.38 12.17
N LEU A 235 -0.54 -21.58 12.71
CA LEU A 235 0.58 -22.49 12.49
C LEU A 235 0.69 -22.92 11.02
N LYS A 236 -0.42 -23.22 10.37
CA LYS A 236 -0.48 -23.51 8.93
C LYS A 236 0.01 -22.34 8.11
N GLY A 237 -0.46 -21.12 8.43
CA GLY A 237 -0.06 -19.87 7.75
C GLY A 237 1.44 -19.61 7.89
N ALA A 238 1.99 -19.70 9.11
CA ALA A 238 3.41 -19.53 9.36
C ALA A 238 4.27 -20.52 8.53
N HIS A 239 3.95 -21.81 8.59
CA HIS A 239 4.66 -22.84 7.82
C HIS A 239 4.58 -22.58 6.31
N PHE A 240 3.42 -22.18 5.79
CA PHE A 240 3.25 -21.92 4.37
C PHE A 240 4.03 -20.68 3.90
N ILE A 241 4.09 -19.63 4.72
CA ILE A 241 4.91 -18.44 4.46
C ILE A 241 6.40 -18.80 4.40
N GLU A 242 6.90 -19.59 5.38
CA GLU A 242 8.29 -20.05 5.37
C GLU A 242 8.62 -20.85 4.10
N LEU A 243 7.72 -21.74 3.69
CA LEU A 243 7.85 -22.54 2.48
C LEU A 243 7.91 -21.66 1.22
N CYS A 244 7.05 -20.64 1.13
CA CYS A 244 7.08 -19.67 0.02
C CYS A 244 8.36 -18.84 0.03
N CYS A 245 8.85 -18.41 1.18
CA CYS A 245 10.10 -17.68 1.32
C CYS A 245 11.30 -18.52 0.86
N GLN A 246 11.38 -19.79 1.26
CA GLN A 246 12.43 -20.72 0.83
C GLN A 246 12.43 -20.89 -0.71
N ARG A 247 11.26 -20.92 -1.32
CA ARG A 247 11.05 -21.08 -2.78
C ARG A 247 11.09 -19.77 -3.54
N LYS A 248 11.28 -18.64 -2.87
CA LYS A 248 11.19 -17.28 -3.43
C LYS A 248 9.88 -17.00 -4.16
N THR A 249 8.79 -17.63 -3.73
CA THR A 249 7.46 -17.49 -4.32
C THR A 249 6.75 -16.27 -3.73
N PRO A 250 6.28 -15.29 -4.52
CA PRO A 250 5.47 -14.17 -4.04
C PRO A 250 4.22 -14.62 -3.31
N LEU A 251 3.80 -13.84 -2.32
CA LEU A 251 2.64 -14.12 -1.49
C LEU A 251 1.46 -13.19 -1.84
N VAL A 252 0.28 -13.77 -1.99
CA VAL A 252 -0.98 -13.05 -2.17
C VAL A 252 -1.87 -13.35 -0.96
N PHE A 253 -2.29 -12.30 -0.25
CA PHE A 253 -3.19 -12.37 0.89
C PHE A 253 -4.58 -11.91 0.47
N LEU A 254 -5.57 -12.79 0.55
CA LEU A 254 -6.99 -12.46 0.40
C LEU A 254 -7.59 -12.33 1.80
N GLN A 255 -7.79 -11.09 2.23
CA GLN A 255 -8.10 -10.76 3.61
C GLN A 255 -9.60 -10.59 3.82
N ASN A 256 -10.18 -11.49 4.60
CA ASN A 256 -11.54 -11.41 5.15
C ASN A 256 -11.49 -11.93 6.59
N ILE A 257 -10.92 -11.14 7.50
CA ILE A 257 -10.61 -11.54 8.86
C ILE A 257 -11.41 -10.76 9.89
N THR A 258 -12.08 -11.48 10.77
CA THR A 258 -12.78 -10.94 11.93
C THR A 258 -11.92 -10.90 13.20
N GLY A 259 -10.79 -11.62 13.20
CA GLY A 259 -9.84 -11.67 14.31
C GLY A 259 -9.33 -13.09 14.58
N PHE A 260 -8.44 -13.19 15.57
CA PHE A 260 -8.12 -14.47 16.19
C PHE A 260 -9.24 -14.90 17.14
N MET A 261 -9.42 -16.21 17.32
CA MET A 261 -10.39 -16.72 18.24
C MET A 261 -10.07 -16.32 19.67
N VAL A 262 -11.08 -15.93 20.42
CA VAL A 262 -10.97 -15.49 21.82
C VAL A 262 -11.65 -16.46 22.76
N GLY A 263 -11.28 -16.46 24.02
CA GLY A 263 -11.88 -17.25 25.06
C GLY A 263 -10.87 -18.11 25.85
N ARG A 264 -11.23 -18.42 27.11
CA ARG A 264 -10.34 -19.08 28.08
C ARG A 264 -9.65 -20.33 27.53
N LYS A 265 -10.37 -21.16 26.78
CA LYS A 265 -9.82 -22.36 26.15
C LYS A 265 -8.65 -22.02 25.21
N TYR A 266 -8.88 -21.09 24.30
CA TYR A 266 -7.91 -20.73 23.25
C TYR A 266 -6.70 -20.00 23.81
N GLU A 267 -6.91 -19.13 24.81
CA GLU A 267 -5.81 -18.47 25.51
C GLU A 267 -4.92 -19.50 26.23
N ASN A 268 -5.52 -20.44 26.95
CA ASN A 268 -4.81 -21.50 27.66
C ASN A 268 -4.07 -22.46 26.70
N GLU A 269 -4.59 -22.66 25.49
CA GLU A 269 -3.96 -23.46 24.43
C GLU A 269 -2.87 -22.67 23.67
N GLY A 270 -2.67 -21.40 23.99
CA GLY A 270 -1.58 -20.57 23.46
C GLY A 270 -1.87 -19.91 22.12
N ILE A 271 -3.10 -19.45 21.87
CA ILE A 271 -3.47 -18.72 20.66
C ILE A 271 -2.57 -17.50 20.41
N ALA A 272 -2.22 -16.75 21.46
CA ALA A 272 -1.32 -15.60 21.36
C ALA A 272 0.06 -15.99 20.83
N ARG A 273 0.64 -17.08 21.38
CA ARG A 273 1.95 -17.62 20.93
C ARG A 273 1.90 -18.11 19.49
N ASN A 274 0.86 -18.85 19.12
CA ASN A 274 0.72 -19.42 17.79
C ASN A 274 0.35 -18.34 16.75
N GLY A 275 -0.48 -17.38 17.12
CA GLY A 275 -0.77 -16.19 16.31
C GLY A 275 0.50 -15.36 16.05
N ALA A 276 1.32 -15.15 17.08
CA ALA A 276 2.58 -14.42 16.96
C ALA A 276 3.55 -15.09 15.96
N LYS A 277 3.55 -16.41 15.83
CA LYS A 277 4.37 -17.08 14.80
C LYS A 277 3.97 -16.66 13.39
N MET A 278 2.68 -16.64 13.09
CA MET A 278 2.20 -16.19 11.78
C MET A 278 2.52 -14.70 11.54
N VAL A 279 2.30 -13.85 12.53
CA VAL A 279 2.62 -12.42 12.45
C VAL A 279 4.14 -12.21 12.22
N THR A 280 5.00 -12.97 12.91
CA THR A 280 6.45 -12.93 12.72
C THR A 280 6.84 -13.41 11.31
N ALA A 281 6.24 -14.50 10.83
CA ALA A 281 6.49 -15.00 9.48
C ALA A 281 6.12 -13.96 8.41
N VAL A 282 4.96 -13.32 8.52
CA VAL A 282 4.54 -12.23 7.61
C VAL A 282 5.51 -11.05 7.66
N ALA A 283 5.91 -10.63 8.86
CA ALA A 283 6.79 -9.47 9.07
C ALA A 283 8.17 -9.69 8.45
N CYS A 284 8.75 -10.88 8.64
CA CYS A 284 10.09 -11.21 8.18
C CYS A 284 10.17 -11.60 6.70
N ALA A 285 9.06 -11.99 6.08
CA ALA A 285 9.04 -12.44 4.69
C ALA A 285 9.54 -11.35 3.73
N GLN A 286 10.60 -11.65 2.96
CA GLN A 286 11.21 -10.76 1.98
C GLN A 286 10.69 -10.98 0.55
N VAL A 287 9.98 -12.07 0.30
CA VAL A 287 9.27 -12.26 -0.98
C VAL A 287 8.23 -11.14 -1.19
N PRO A 288 7.96 -10.73 -2.44
CA PRO A 288 6.90 -9.77 -2.70
C PRO A 288 5.57 -10.21 -2.08
N LYS A 289 4.94 -9.32 -1.34
CA LYS A 289 3.64 -9.53 -0.67
C LYS A 289 2.59 -8.62 -1.28
N PHE A 290 1.43 -9.16 -1.58
CA PHE A 290 0.29 -8.41 -2.12
C PHE A 290 -0.93 -8.72 -1.26
N THR A 291 -1.68 -7.69 -0.88
CA THR A 291 -2.87 -7.87 -0.06
C THR A 291 -4.09 -7.28 -0.74
N ILE A 292 -5.17 -8.05 -0.77
CA ILE A 292 -6.49 -7.56 -1.15
C ILE A 292 -7.43 -7.78 0.03
N ILE A 293 -8.00 -6.69 0.53
CA ILE A 293 -9.06 -6.76 1.54
C ILE A 293 -10.37 -6.97 0.80
N ILE A 294 -10.84 -8.23 0.80
CA ILE A 294 -12.03 -8.68 0.09
C ILE A 294 -13.31 -8.59 0.94
N GLY A 295 -13.15 -8.32 2.24
CA GLY A 295 -14.23 -8.23 3.21
C GLY A 295 -13.76 -7.54 4.48
N GLY A 296 -13.89 -8.17 5.64
CA GLY A 296 -13.44 -7.62 6.92
C GLY A 296 -11.92 -7.63 7.09
N SER A 297 -11.40 -6.62 7.78
CA SER A 297 -10.01 -6.54 8.23
C SER A 297 -9.95 -5.96 9.63
N PHE A 298 -10.04 -6.83 10.64
CA PHE A 298 -10.24 -6.42 12.03
C PHE A 298 -9.13 -6.91 12.95
N GLY A 299 -8.69 -6.02 13.84
CA GLY A 299 -7.78 -6.30 14.94
C GLY A 299 -6.42 -6.86 14.50
N ALA A 300 -5.80 -7.67 15.38
CA ALA A 300 -4.51 -8.29 15.12
C ALA A 300 -4.53 -9.31 13.96
N GLY A 301 -5.70 -9.76 13.52
CA GLY A 301 -5.85 -10.57 12.32
C GLY A 301 -5.35 -9.85 11.07
N ASN A 302 -5.51 -8.52 11.00
CA ASN A 302 -4.93 -7.68 9.96
C ASN A 302 -3.40 -7.87 9.86
N TYR A 303 -2.71 -8.00 10.98
CA TYR A 303 -1.25 -8.20 11.02
C TYR A 303 -0.84 -9.56 10.47
N GLY A 304 -1.51 -10.63 10.88
CA GLY A 304 -1.27 -11.98 10.37
C GLY A 304 -1.60 -12.15 8.89
N MET A 305 -2.45 -11.28 8.33
CA MET A 305 -2.85 -11.27 6.93
C MET A 305 -2.19 -10.15 6.11
N CYS A 306 -1.01 -9.68 6.54
CA CYS A 306 -0.22 -8.69 5.82
C CYS A 306 -0.95 -7.38 5.57
N GLY A 307 -1.47 -6.74 6.63
CA GLY A 307 -2.03 -5.39 6.55
C GLY A 307 -0.97 -4.33 6.23
N ARG A 308 -1.40 -3.08 6.10
CA ARG A 308 -0.55 -1.96 5.64
C ARG A 308 0.77 -1.83 6.39
N ALA A 309 0.77 -2.01 7.72
CA ALA A 309 1.96 -1.91 8.58
C ALA A 309 2.99 -3.02 8.34
N TYR A 310 2.63 -4.08 7.63
CA TYR A 310 3.50 -5.22 7.29
C TYR A 310 4.13 -5.11 5.91
N SER A 311 4.12 -3.92 5.34
CA SER A 311 4.83 -3.53 4.12
C SER A 311 4.54 -4.46 2.93
N PRO A 312 3.26 -4.69 2.57
CA PRO A 312 2.98 -5.30 1.27
C PRO A 312 3.49 -4.38 0.16
N ARG A 313 3.93 -4.98 -0.97
CA ARG A 313 4.27 -4.21 -2.17
C ARG A 313 3.11 -3.34 -2.60
N PHE A 314 1.91 -3.94 -2.59
CA PHE A 314 0.64 -3.26 -2.78
C PHE A 314 -0.42 -3.84 -1.87
N LEU A 315 -1.33 -2.97 -1.43
CA LEU A 315 -2.55 -3.33 -0.72
C LEU A 315 -3.73 -2.62 -1.36
N TRP A 316 -4.73 -3.38 -1.76
CA TRP A 316 -5.97 -2.87 -2.35
C TRP A 316 -7.18 -3.30 -1.53
N MET A 317 -8.26 -2.54 -1.67
CA MET A 317 -9.54 -2.86 -1.04
C MET A 317 -10.63 -3.07 -2.10
N TRP A 318 -11.54 -3.99 -1.84
CA TRP A 318 -12.80 -4.06 -2.57
C TRP A 318 -13.81 -3.06 -2.00
N PRO A 319 -14.84 -2.63 -2.78
CA PRO A 319 -15.81 -1.63 -2.31
C PRO A 319 -16.62 -2.04 -1.07
N ASN A 320 -16.81 -3.35 -0.87
CA ASN A 320 -17.51 -3.92 0.27
C ASN A 320 -16.62 -4.11 1.51
N ALA A 321 -15.33 -3.87 1.43
CA ALA A 321 -14.40 -4.09 2.52
C ALA A 321 -14.65 -3.15 3.71
N ARG A 322 -14.26 -3.60 4.91
CA ARG A 322 -14.26 -2.79 6.14
C ARG A 322 -12.99 -3.02 6.92
N ILE A 323 -12.43 -1.94 7.46
CA ILE A 323 -11.19 -1.99 8.25
C ILE A 323 -11.35 -1.20 9.54
N SER A 324 -11.07 -1.84 10.69
CA SER A 324 -11.02 -1.19 11.99
C SER A 324 -10.37 -2.12 13.03
N VAL A 325 -10.24 -1.63 14.28
CA VAL A 325 -9.69 -2.44 15.37
C VAL A 325 -10.58 -3.64 15.72
N MET A 326 -11.91 -3.52 15.52
CA MET A 326 -12.91 -4.58 15.67
C MET A 326 -14.19 -4.16 14.94
N GLY A 327 -15.13 -5.08 14.74
CA GLY A 327 -16.44 -4.74 14.15
C GLY A 327 -17.20 -3.71 15.01
N GLY A 328 -17.93 -2.78 14.38
CA GLY A 328 -18.63 -1.69 15.06
C GLY A 328 -19.66 -2.17 16.10
N GLU A 329 -20.40 -3.23 15.80
CA GLU A 329 -21.31 -3.88 16.76
C GLU A 329 -20.57 -4.41 18.00
N GLN A 330 -19.44 -5.05 17.79
CA GLN A 330 -18.61 -5.57 18.88
C GLN A 330 -18.03 -4.44 19.73
N ALA A 331 -17.50 -3.40 19.09
CA ALA A 331 -16.95 -2.22 19.78
C ALA A 331 -18.01 -1.54 20.63
N ALA A 332 -19.20 -1.30 20.08
CA ALA A 332 -20.31 -0.71 20.78
C ALA A 332 -20.75 -1.56 21.99
N SER A 333 -20.81 -2.88 21.84
CA SER A 333 -21.17 -3.81 22.91
C SER A 333 -20.14 -3.85 24.03
N VAL A 334 -18.84 -3.87 23.71
CA VAL A 334 -17.75 -3.82 24.72
C VAL A 334 -17.82 -2.53 25.53
N LEU A 335 -17.94 -1.38 24.86
CA LEU A 335 -18.02 -0.07 25.53
C LEU A 335 -19.29 0.06 26.36
N ALA A 336 -20.42 -0.48 25.88
CA ALA A 336 -21.67 -0.51 26.64
C ALA A 336 -21.54 -1.36 27.91
N THR A 337 -20.91 -2.54 27.82
CA THR A 337 -20.68 -3.41 28.99
C THR A 337 -19.85 -2.69 30.04
N VAL A 338 -18.72 -2.07 29.66
CA VAL A 338 -17.86 -1.32 30.58
C VAL A 338 -18.64 -0.16 31.25
N LYS A 339 -19.46 0.55 30.47
CA LYS A 339 -20.28 1.65 31.02
C LYS A 339 -21.37 1.13 31.95
N ARG A 340 -22.04 0.04 31.59
CA ARG A 340 -23.07 -0.60 32.45
C ARG A 340 -22.49 -1.02 33.80
N ASP A 341 -21.37 -1.75 33.77
CA ASP A 341 -20.68 -2.21 34.98
C ASP A 341 -20.31 -1.03 35.88
N GLY A 342 -19.87 0.09 35.27
CA GLY A 342 -19.56 1.32 36.02
C GLY A 342 -20.78 2.01 36.65
N ILE A 343 -21.97 1.94 36.05
CA ILE A 343 -23.21 2.49 36.56
C ILE A 343 -23.76 1.59 37.67
N GLU A 344 -23.85 0.28 37.41
CA GLU A 344 -24.34 -0.71 38.38
C GLU A 344 -23.45 -0.80 39.62
N GLY A 345 -22.15 -0.70 39.47
CA GLY A 345 -21.17 -0.65 40.57
C GLY A 345 -21.33 0.57 41.49
N LYS A 346 -22.02 1.63 41.00
CA LYS A 346 -22.41 2.82 41.79
C LYS A 346 -23.86 2.78 42.30
N GLY A 347 -24.56 1.64 42.10
CA GLY A 347 -25.96 1.46 42.50
C GLY A 347 -26.99 2.10 41.55
N GLY A 348 -26.56 2.53 40.34
CA GLY A 348 -27.43 3.06 39.31
C GLY A 348 -28.06 1.95 38.44
N GLN A 349 -29.06 2.34 37.64
CA GLN A 349 -29.65 1.49 36.61
C GLN A 349 -29.44 2.16 35.24
N TRP A 350 -29.31 1.34 34.21
CA TRP A 350 -29.17 1.79 32.82
C TRP A 350 -30.19 1.05 31.92
N SER A 351 -31.10 1.81 31.35
CA SER A 351 -32.18 1.22 30.52
C SER A 351 -31.64 0.70 29.16
N MET A 352 -32.40 -0.19 28.56
CA MET A 352 -32.08 -0.70 27.21
C MET A 352 -32.10 0.42 26.15
N GLU A 353 -32.99 1.40 26.32
CA GLU A 353 -33.12 2.55 25.42
C GLU A 353 -31.89 3.46 25.50
N GLU A 354 -31.43 3.74 26.72
CA GLU A 354 -30.20 4.52 26.97
C GLU A 354 -28.96 3.79 26.43
N GLU A 355 -28.92 2.47 26.57
CA GLU A 355 -27.83 1.65 26.02
C GLU A 355 -27.80 1.70 24.50
N GLU A 356 -28.93 1.51 23.81
CA GLU A 356 -28.96 1.60 22.35
C GLU A 356 -28.67 3.01 21.84
N ALA A 357 -29.13 4.05 22.55
CA ALA A 357 -28.77 5.44 22.25
C ALA A 357 -27.26 5.68 22.40
N PHE A 358 -26.60 5.03 23.35
CA PHE A 358 -25.15 5.08 23.52
C PHE A 358 -24.40 4.31 22.44
N LYS A 359 -24.90 3.14 22.03
CA LYS A 359 -24.27 2.31 21.00
C LYS A 359 -24.37 2.90 19.60
N ALA A 360 -25.47 3.57 19.27
CA ALA A 360 -25.75 4.06 17.91
C ALA A 360 -24.64 4.94 17.31
N PRO A 361 -24.15 6.01 17.99
CA PRO A 361 -23.09 6.85 17.45
C PRO A 361 -21.76 6.09 17.30
N ILE A 362 -21.47 5.12 18.17
CA ILE A 362 -20.27 4.29 18.06
C ILE A 362 -20.32 3.42 16.81
N LYS A 363 -21.46 2.74 16.57
CA LYS A 363 -21.66 1.93 15.36
C LYS A 363 -21.50 2.78 14.10
N GLN A 364 -22.11 3.97 14.08
CA GLN A 364 -22.00 4.89 12.93
C GLN A 364 -20.56 5.34 12.71
N GLN A 365 -19.84 5.70 13.76
CA GLN A 365 -18.42 6.08 13.67
C GLN A 365 -17.57 4.96 13.05
N TYR A 366 -17.78 3.71 13.48
CA TYR A 366 -17.03 2.57 12.97
C TYR A 366 -17.37 2.25 11.51
N GLU A 367 -18.65 2.42 11.11
CA GLU A 367 -19.07 2.27 9.72
C GLU A 367 -18.43 3.32 8.83
N ASP A 368 -18.48 4.58 9.22
CA ASP A 368 -17.90 5.70 8.45
C ASP A 368 -16.38 5.57 8.34
N GLN A 369 -15.69 5.31 9.46
CA GLN A 369 -14.23 5.24 9.49
C GLN A 369 -13.67 3.93 8.96
N GLY A 370 -14.44 2.85 8.98
CA GLY A 370 -14.08 1.55 8.42
C GLY A 370 -14.29 1.45 6.91
N HIS A 371 -14.95 2.43 6.30
CA HIS A 371 -15.32 2.40 4.89
C HIS A 371 -14.09 2.56 3.97
N PRO A 372 -14.02 1.85 2.81
CA PRO A 372 -12.88 1.93 1.89
C PRO A 372 -12.54 3.35 1.43
N TYR A 373 -13.53 4.19 1.15
CA TYR A 373 -13.27 5.59 0.76
C TYR A 373 -12.62 6.41 1.87
N TYR A 374 -12.96 6.12 3.13
CA TYR A 374 -12.28 6.75 4.27
C TYR A 374 -10.82 6.29 4.37
N ALA A 375 -10.58 5.00 4.18
CA ALA A 375 -9.25 4.38 4.22
C ALA A 375 -8.35 4.90 3.08
N THR A 376 -8.83 4.87 1.83
CA THR A 376 -8.06 5.28 0.65
C THR A 376 -7.75 6.78 0.66
N ALA A 377 -8.67 7.62 1.17
CA ALA A 377 -8.42 9.05 1.36
C ALA A 377 -7.27 9.33 2.34
N ARG A 378 -6.91 8.37 3.18
CA ARG A 378 -5.81 8.43 4.17
C ARG A 378 -4.59 7.62 3.78
N LEU A 379 -4.59 7.01 2.59
CA LEU A 379 -3.52 6.15 2.07
C LEU A 379 -3.27 4.91 2.97
N TRP A 380 -4.34 4.34 3.53
CA TRP A 380 -4.26 3.05 4.22
C TRP A 380 -4.20 1.89 3.24
N ASP A 381 -4.53 2.15 1.98
CA ASP A 381 -4.40 1.26 0.82
C ASP A 381 -3.73 1.99 -0.35
N ASP A 382 -3.56 1.28 -1.46
CA ASP A 382 -3.05 1.81 -2.72
C ASP A 382 -4.18 2.02 -3.75
N GLY A 383 -5.42 1.78 -3.36
CA GLY A 383 -6.62 2.03 -4.13
C GLY A 383 -7.74 1.03 -3.89
N ILE A 384 -8.94 1.46 -4.25
CA ILE A 384 -10.12 0.60 -4.30
C ILE A 384 -10.18 0.02 -5.72
N ILE A 385 -10.31 -1.29 -5.81
CA ILE A 385 -10.37 -2.00 -7.09
C ILE A 385 -11.72 -2.68 -7.29
N ASP A 386 -12.14 -2.76 -8.54
CA ASP A 386 -13.27 -3.61 -8.92
C ASP A 386 -12.92 -5.08 -8.67
N PRO A 387 -13.77 -5.85 -7.98
CA PRO A 387 -13.56 -7.30 -7.79
C PRO A 387 -13.21 -8.05 -9.07
N ALA A 388 -13.85 -7.74 -10.19
CA ALA A 388 -13.59 -8.37 -11.48
C ALA A 388 -12.19 -8.05 -12.05
N ASP A 389 -11.57 -6.95 -11.63
CA ASP A 389 -10.22 -6.55 -12.04
C ASP A 389 -9.10 -7.18 -11.17
N THR A 390 -9.45 -7.93 -10.14
CA THR A 390 -8.49 -8.48 -9.15
C THR A 390 -7.33 -9.22 -9.79
N ARG A 391 -7.57 -10.10 -10.76
CA ARG A 391 -6.54 -10.83 -11.49
C ARG A 391 -5.58 -9.87 -12.22
N ARG A 392 -6.12 -8.91 -12.95
CA ARG A 392 -5.34 -7.93 -13.72
C ARG A 392 -4.45 -7.07 -12.83
N VAL A 393 -5.01 -6.58 -11.72
CA VAL A 393 -4.28 -5.73 -10.77
C VAL A 393 -3.16 -6.51 -10.07
N LEU A 394 -3.42 -7.74 -9.64
CA LEU A 394 -2.39 -8.63 -9.09
C LEU A 394 -1.29 -8.92 -10.11
N ALA A 395 -1.64 -9.22 -11.37
CA ALA A 395 -0.67 -9.48 -12.43
C ALA A 395 0.25 -8.28 -12.67
N LEU A 396 -0.29 -7.06 -12.70
CA LEU A 396 0.50 -5.83 -12.82
C LEU A 396 1.44 -5.63 -11.63
N GLY A 397 0.96 -5.85 -10.40
CA GLY A 397 1.77 -5.76 -9.19
C GLY A 397 2.90 -6.80 -9.18
N LEU A 398 2.60 -8.05 -9.52
CA LEU A 398 3.57 -9.14 -9.66
C LEU A 398 4.63 -8.78 -10.71
N SER A 399 4.19 -8.36 -11.90
CA SER A 399 5.09 -7.94 -12.99
C SER A 399 6.01 -6.79 -12.55
N ALA A 400 5.48 -5.80 -11.84
CA ALA A 400 6.29 -4.70 -11.30
C ALA A 400 7.34 -5.21 -10.29
N SER A 401 6.96 -6.13 -9.41
CA SER A 401 7.87 -6.66 -8.39
C SER A 401 9.04 -7.47 -8.97
N LEU A 402 8.91 -8.00 -10.19
CA LEU A 402 9.98 -8.75 -10.86
C LEU A 402 11.12 -7.87 -11.43
N ASN A 403 11.04 -6.55 -11.34
CA ASN A 403 12.17 -5.68 -11.64
C ASN A 403 13.21 -5.65 -10.51
N SER A 404 12.80 -6.05 -9.30
CA SER A 404 13.66 -6.11 -8.11
C SER A 404 14.04 -7.55 -7.80
N PRO A 405 15.29 -7.84 -7.40
CA PRO A 405 15.64 -9.17 -6.94
C PRO A 405 14.89 -9.53 -5.65
N ILE A 406 14.58 -10.80 -5.46
CA ILE A 406 13.97 -11.30 -4.23
C ILE A 406 15.08 -11.61 -3.22
N PRO A 407 15.21 -10.85 -2.13
CA PRO A 407 16.25 -11.09 -1.13
C PRO A 407 16.06 -12.42 -0.40
N GLU A 408 17.12 -12.88 0.28
CA GLU A 408 17.03 -14.02 1.19
C GLU A 408 16.22 -13.62 2.43
N THR A 409 15.25 -14.46 2.79
CA THR A 409 14.47 -14.28 4.02
C THR A 409 15.23 -14.85 5.21
N LYS A 410 15.33 -14.06 6.28
CA LYS A 410 15.79 -14.50 7.59
C LYS A 410 14.68 -14.28 8.61
N PHE A 411 14.33 -15.32 9.32
CA PHE A 411 13.31 -15.23 10.36
C PHE A 411 13.97 -14.94 11.72
N GLY A 412 13.23 -14.18 12.54
CA GLY A 412 13.56 -14.02 13.93
C GLY A 412 13.21 -15.31 14.73
N LEU A 413 13.36 -15.23 16.05
CA LEU A 413 13.03 -16.35 16.92
C LEU A 413 11.51 -16.60 16.96
N PHE A 414 11.10 -17.80 16.64
CA PHE A 414 9.74 -18.28 16.88
C PHE A 414 9.64 -18.85 18.30
N ARG A 415 8.73 -18.29 19.10
CA ARG A 415 8.49 -18.79 20.45
C ARG A 415 7.72 -20.12 20.40
N MET A 416 8.25 -21.16 21.04
CA MET A 416 7.65 -22.52 21.08
C MET A 416 6.68 -22.68 22.23
#